data_4741c56880dd8b2ffd7fe6a81e868fe0
#
_entry.id   4741c56880dd8b2ffd7fe6a81e868fe0
#
_cell.length_a   1.000
_cell.length_b   1.000
_cell.length_c   1.000
_cell.angle_alpha   90.00
_cell.angle_beta   90.00
_cell.angle_gamma   90.00
#
_symmetry.space_group_name_H-M   'P 1'
#
loop_
_entity.id
_entity.type
_entity.pdbx_description
1 polymer ?
#
loop_
_entity_poly.entity_id
_entity_poly.type
_entity_poly.pdbx_seq_one_letter_code
_entity_poly.pdbx_strand_id
1 'polypeptide(L)'
;MKIRLPALFVIALIVGLTACKKKYDDAPTIVHKVGLCVLNASPDTINVYLNGSRLNTTSAILPGYFTQYDSVPRGQQIYEVKKPFNVSTSIVQNLFSITIQDTSLRQTLFVTDGKADDAFRTTDIFKTDTVKATQDSTCFIRLVNSSPGSGPLDMTFGSTTISSGIPFKGYSDFTMVNLYKDASKTGVTALKIFNTGSGTPLFTDSVTLTLGTNYTIYTLGTPGTAGFNIGFKPN
;
A
#
# COMPACT_ATOMS: atom_id res chain seq x y z
N MET A 1 -23.33 -77.34 2.49
CA MET A 1 -22.78 -76.08 3.05
C MET A 1 -23.89 -75.05 3.15
N LYS A 2 -24.45 -74.84 4.36
CA LYS A 2 -25.58 -73.90 4.56
C LYS A 2 -25.02 -72.51 4.88
N ILE A 3 -24.93 -71.63 3.89
CA ILE A 3 -24.59 -70.24 4.11
C ILE A 3 -25.78 -69.59 4.83
N ARG A 4 -25.55 -69.19 6.07
CA ARG A 4 -26.60 -68.61 6.90
C ARG A 4 -26.93 -67.18 6.38
N LEU A 5 -28.20 -67.00 5.98
CA LEU A 5 -28.78 -65.79 5.46
C LEU A 5 -28.40 -64.51 6.22
N PRO A 6 -28.19 -64.46 7.56
CA PRO A 6 -27.85 -63.24 8.27
C PRO A 6 -26.45 -62.66 7.95
N ALA A 7 -25.49 -63.50 7.53
CA ALA A 7 -24.14 -63.06 7.22
C ALA A 7 -24.10 -62.21 5.90
N LEU A 8 -24.94 -62.55 4.94
CA LEU A 8 -25.06 -61.78 3.67
C LEU A 8 -25.70 -60.42 3.87
N PHE A 9 -26.63 -60.28 4.82
CA PHE A 9 -27.29 -59.03 5.14
C PHE A 9 -26.34 -58.03 5.82
N VAL A 10 -25.45 -58.50 6.68
CA VAL A 10 -24.45 -57.65 7.37
C VAL A 10 -23.40 -57.11 6.37
N ILE A 11 -22.97 -57.94 5.42
CA ILE A 11 -22.00 -57.52 4.39
C ILE A 11 -22.62 -56.46 3.45
N ALA A 12 -23.90 -56.64 3.05
CA ALA A 12 -24.61 -55.67 2.23
C ALA A 12 -24.82 -54.31 2.96
N LEU A 13 -25.02 -54.31 4.27
CA LEU A 13 -25.16 -53.10 5.07
C LEU A 13 -23.83 -52.31 5.20
N ILE A 14 -22.70 -53.01 5.33
CA ILE A 14 -21.39 -52.39 5.43
C ILE A 14 -20.96 -51.75 4.10
N VAL A 15 -21.24 -52.38 2.96
CA VAL A 15 -20.96 -51.85 1.63
C VAL A 15 -21.84 -50.65 1.32
N GLY A 16 -23.09 -50.61 1.79
CA GLY A 16 -24.01 -49.47 1.61
C GLY A 16 -23.57 -48.22 2.38
N LEU A 17 -22.90 -48.36 3.50
CA LEU A 17 -22.45 -47.22 4.32
C LEU A 17 -21.15 -46.56 3.80
N THR A 18 -20.39 -47.23 2.94
CA THR A 18 -19.17 -46.69 2.34
C THR A 18 -19.44 -45.94 1.04
N ALA A 19 -20.62 -46.07 0.44
CA ALA A 19 -20.97 -45.48 -0.86
C ALA A 19 -21.43 -44.02 -0.81
N CYS A 20 -21.61 -43.42 0.36
CA CYS A 20 -22.01 -42.01 0.50
C CYS A 20 -20.95 -41.14 1.17
N LYS A 21 -19.68 -41.21 0.73
CA LYS A 21 -18.86 -40.04 0.73
C LYS A 21 -19.24 -39.26 -0.52
N LYS A 22 -20.31 -38.46 -0.45
CA LYS A 22 -20.47 -37.31 -1.33
C LYS A 22 -19.15 -36.56 -1.23
N LYS A 23 -18.32 -36.64 -2.28
CA LYS A 23 -17.32 -35.61 -2.53
C LYS A 23 -18.12 -34.32 -2.51
N TYR A 24 -18.03 -33.54 -1.44
CA TYR A 24 -18.40 -32.14 -1.52
C TYR A 24 -17.49 -31.65 -2.62
N ASP A 25 -18.04 -31.41 -3.79
CA ASP A 25 -17.39 -30.63 -4.81
C ASP A 25 -16.97 -29.39 -4.06
N ASP A 26 -15.66 -29.17 -3.95
CA ASP A 26 -15.11 -27.99 -3.33
C ASP A 26 -15.79 -26.82 -4.01
N ALA A 27 -16.77 -26.21 -3.34
CA ALA A 27 -17.41 -25.02 -3.86
C ALA A 27 -16.27 -24.06 -4.19
N PRO A 28 -16.23 -23.49 -5.37
CA PRO A 28 -15.11 -22.67 -5.78
C PRO A 28 -14.85 -21.65 -4.69
N THR A 29 -13.67 -21.75 -4.06
CA THR A 29 -13.30 -20.82 -3.00
C THR A 29 -13.26 -19.45 -3.62
N ILE A 30 -14.23 -18.60 -3.27
CA ILE A 30 -14.26 -17.22 -3.75
C ILE A 30 -13.06 -16.51 -3.15
N VAL A 31 -12.00 -16.37 -3.93
CA VAL A 31 -10.82 -15.61 -3.53
C VAL A 31 -11.16 -14.13 -3.67
N HIS A 32 -11.46 -13.50 -2.55
CA HIS A 32 -11.62 -12.06 -2.51
C HIS A 32 -10.28 -11.40 -2.83
N LYS A 33 -10.30 -10.38 -3.68
CA LYS A 33 -9.11 -9.65 -4.11
C LYS A 33 -9.17 -8.19 -3.64
N VAL A 34 -8.00 -7.60 -3.51
CA VAL A 34 -7.82 -6.19 -3.14
C VAL A 34 -6.80 -5.55 -4.08
N GLY A 35 -6.96 -4.26 -4.35
CA GLY A 35 -5.96 -3.52 -5.12
C GLY A 35 -4.74 -3.20 -4.26
N LEU A 36 -3.55 -3.66 -4.66
CA LEU A 36 -2.29 -3.35 -4.02
C LEU A 36 -1.38 -2.57 -4.96
N CYS A 37 -0.97 -1.39 -4.55
CA CYS A 37 0.11 -0.61 -5.14
C CYS A 37 1.37 -0.79 -4.29
N VAL A 38 2.52 -0.94 -4.91
CA VAL A 38 3.81 -0.94 -4.21
C VAL A 38 4.54 0.35 -4.53
N LEU A 39 4.96 1.06 -3.50
CA LEU A 39 5.72 2.30 -3.59
C LEU A 39 7.12 2.05 -3.00
N ASN A 40 8.13 2.31 -3.82
CA ASN A 40 9.52 2.19 -3.41
C ASN A 40 10.02 3.52 -2.83
N ALA A 41 10.00 3.65 -1.51
CA ALA A 41 10.59 4.77 -0.78
C ALA A 41 12.03 4.49 -0.33
N SER A 42 12.62 3.35 -0.72
CA SER A 42 14.02 3.02 -0.44
C SER A 42 14.97 3.68 -1.44
N PRO A 43 16.27 3.81 -1.13
CA PRO A 43 17.27 4.32 -2.05
C PRO A 43 17.64 3.34 -3.17
N ASP A 44 17.22 2.09 -3.06
CA ASP A 44 17.58 1.02 -3.98
C ASP A 44 16.48 0.75 -5.01
N THR A 45 16.86 0.28 -6.18
CA THR A 45 15.93 -0.31 -7.14
C THR A 45 15.48 -1.68 -6.64
N ILE A 46 14.17 -1.96 -6.67
CA ILE A 46 13.60 -3.17 -6.11
C ILE A 46 12.69 -3.92 -7.08
N ASN A 47 12.54 -5.22 -6.83
CA ASN A 47 11.47 -6.07 -7.34
C ASN A 47 10.67 -6.63 -6.18
N VAL A 48 9.37 -6.71 -6.33
CA VAL A 48 8.46 -7.25 -5.31
C VAL A 48 7.84 -8.54 -5.79
N TYR A 49 7.82 -9.54 -4.93
CA TYR A 49 7.25 -10.86 -5.17
C TYR A 49 6.14 -11.12 -4.16
N LEU A 50 5.09 -11.77 -4.62
CA LEU A 50 3.99 -12.26 -3.80
C LEU A 50 3.96 -13.79 -3.92
N ASN A 51 4.10 -14.48 -2.80
CA ASN A 51 4.14 -15.95 -2.76
C ASN A 51 5.09 -16.56 -3.81
N GLY A 52 6.27 -15.97 -3.98
CA GLY A 52 7.27 -16.38 -4.96
C GLY A 52 7.06 -15.88 -6.40
N SER A 53 5.91 -15.30 -6.73
CA SER A 53 5.63 -14.72 -8.05
C SER A 53 5.91 -13.22 -8.07
N ARG A 54 6.64 -12.75 -9.08
CA ARG A 54 6.95 -11.32 -9.22
C ARG A 54 5.70 -10.51 -9.54
N LEU A 55 5.44 -9.45 -8.76
CA LEU A 55 4.31 -8.54 -8.96
C LEU A 55 4.60 -7.51 -10.06
N ASN A 56 5.73 -6.82 -9.98
CA ASN A 56 6.11 -5.80 -10.97
C ASN A 56 6.69 -6.49 -12.22
N THR A 57 5.84 -6.85 -13.17
CA THR A 57 6.17 -7.74 -14.29
C THR A 57 7.04 -7.11 -15.38
N THR A 58 6.95 -5.79 -15.60
CA THR A 58 7.59 -5.12 -16.73
C THR A 58 8.97 -4.55 -16.41
N SER A 59 9.14 -3.90 -15.27
CA SER A 59 10.39 -3.27 -14.88
C SER A 59 10.59 -3.31 -13.37
N ALA A 60 11.83 -3.15 -12.92
CA ALA A 60 12.12 -2.92 -11.52
C ALA A 60 11.57 -1.56 -11.07
N ILE A 61 11.20 -1.44 -9.79
CA ILE A 61 10.65 -0.22 -9.21
C ILE A 61 11.84 0.63 -8.74
N LEU A 62 12.04 1.76 -9.39
CA LEU A 62 13.08 2.73 -9.03
C LEU A 62 12.74 3.46 -7.73
N PRO A 63 13.73 4.04 -7.01
CA PRO A 63 13.48 4.91 -5.88
C PRO A 63 12.46 6.02 -6.20
N GLY A 64 11.48 6.21 -5.34
CA GLY A 64 10.41 7.20 -5.53
C GLY A 64 9.33 6.83 -6.54
N TYR A 65 9.38 5.64 -7.14
CA TYR A 65 8.36 5.18 -8.09
C TYR A 65 7.40 4.17 -7.44
N PHE A 66 6.24 4.00 -8.07
CA PHE A 66 5.21 3.08 -7.60
C PHE A 66 4.59 2.29 -8.77
N THR A 67 4.01 1.14 -8.45
CA THR A 67 3.27 0.31 -9.42
C THR A 67 1.85 0.84 -9.62
N GLN A 68 1.17 0.34 -10.65
CA GLN A 68 -0.28 0.39 -10.70
C GLN A 68 -0.86 -0.49 -9.58
N TYR A 69 -2.19 -0.41 -9.36
CA TYR A 69 -2.87 -1.29 -8.42
C TYR A 69 -3.06 -2.67 -9.03
N ASP A 70 -2.30 -3.63 -8.54
CA ASP A 70 -2.44 -5.03 -8.89
C ASP A 70 -3.52 -5.70 -8.04
N SER A 71 -4.26 -6.61 -8.63
CA SER A 71 -5.30 -7.38 -7.95
C SER A 71 -4.67 -8.58 -7.23
N VAL A 72 -4.52 -8.50 -5.91
CA VAL A 72 -3.90 -9.55 -5.09
C VAL A 72 -4.92 -10.27 -4.21
N PRO A 73 -4.70 -11.56 -3.86
CA PRO A 73 -5.56 -12.28 -2.94
C PRO A 73 -5.63 -11.59 -1.57
N ARG A 74 -6.82 -11.62 -0.98
CA ARG A 74 -7.04 -11.18 0.40
C ARG A 74 -6.48 -12.20 1.39
N GLY A 75 -6.09 -11.74 2.58
CA GLY A 75 -5.61 -12.56 3.67
C GLY A 75 -4.09 -12.47 3.84
N GLN A 76 -3.56 -13.42 4.58
CA GLN A 76 -2.13 -13.48 4.85
C GLN A 76 -1.35 -13.86 3.60
N GLN A 77 -0.41 -13.03 3.18
CA GLN A 77 0.44 -13.26 2.01
C GLN A 77 1.90 -13.07 2.39
N ILE A 78 2.78 -13.77 1.68
CA ILE A 78 4.23 -13.61 1.84
C ILE A 78 4.73 -12.67 0.74
N TYR A 79 5.25 -11.52 1.15
CA TYR A 79 5.90 -10.57 0.25
C TYR A 79 7.42 -10.67 0.40
N GLU A 80 8.11 -10.61 -0.73
CA GLU A 80 9.56 -10.56 -0.79
C GLU A 80 9.98 -9.35 -1.61
N VAL A 81 11.00 -8.64 -1.15
CA VAL A 81 11.65 -7.58 -1.91
C VAL A 81 13.06 -8.00 -2.26
N LYS A 82 13.42 -7.92 -3.53
CA LYS A 82 14.73 -8.31 -4.05
C LYS A 82 15.36 -7.15 -4.82
N LYS A 83 16.68 -6.96 -4.67
CA LYS A 83 17.46 -6.03 -5.47
C LYS A 83 17.85 -6.71 -6.79
N PRO A 84 17.62 -6.11 -7.97
CA PRO A 84 17.76 -6.81 -9.26
C PRO A 84 19.20 -7.15 -9.65
N PHE A 85 20.19 -6.47 -9.12
CA PHE A 85 21.57 -6.54 -9.62
C PHE A 85 22.59 -7.23 -8.69
N ASN A 86 22.15 -7.81 -7.59
CA ASN A 86 23.08 -8.48 -6.68
C ASN A 86 22.77 -9.97 -6.59
N VAL A 87 23.24 -10.73 -7.58
CA VAL A 87 23.04 -12.19 -7.67
C VAL A 87 23.70 -12.91 -6.49
N SER A 88 24.71 -12.29 -5.85
CA SER A 88 25.49 -12.88 -4.77
C SER A 88 24.93 -12.61 -3.37
N THR A 89 24.05 -11.61 -3.23
CA THR A 89 23.37 -11.27 -1.98
C THR A 89 21.92 -10.98 -2.25
N SER A 90 21.21 -11.98 -2.74
CA SER A 90 19.73 -11.95 -2.70
C SER A 90 19.35 -11.96 -1.23
N ILE A 91 19.27 -10.80 -0.59
CA ILE A 91 18.56 -10.66 0.67
C ILE A 91 17.11 -10.92 0.35
N VAL A 92 16.73 -12.19 0.36
CA VAL A 92 15.34 -12.60 0.42
C VAL A 92 14.88 -12.20 1.81
N GLN A 93 14.41 -10.98 1.94
CA GLN A 93 13.73 -10.56 3.13
C GLN A 93 12.28 -10.96 2.96
N ASN A 94 11.84 -11.91 3.76
CA ASN A 94 10.42 -12.19 3.96
C ASN A 94 9.81 -10.96 4.62
N LEU A 95 9.25 -10.09 3.80
CA LEU A 95 8.87 -8.77 4.24
C LEU A 95 7.57 -8.72 5.01
N PHE A 96 6.98 -9.79 5.40
CA PHE A 96 5.78 -9.88 6.22
C PHE A 96 4.59 -10.55 5.57
N SER A 97 3.87 -11.10 6.45
CA SER A 97 2.50 -11.53 6.35
C SER A 97 1.57 -10.33 6.45
N ILE A 98 1.03 -9.86 5.35
CA ILE A 98 0.04 -8.80 5.38
C ILE A 98 -1.35 -9.43 5.39
N THR A 99 -2.06 -9.33 6.50
CA THR A 99 -3.48 -9.63 6.53
C THR A 99 -4.25 -8.47 5.95
N ILE A 100 -4.75 -8.62 4.74
CA ILE A 100 -5.63 -7.64 4.12
C ILE A 100 -7.05 -8.02 4.50
N GLN A 101 -7.62 -7.31 5.46
CA GLN A 101 -8.93 -7.64 6.04
C GLN A 101 -10.10 -6.98 5.30
N ASP A 102 -9.87 -5.88 4.60
CA ASP A 102 -10.92 -5.11 3.96
C ASP A 102 -10.93 -5.28 2.44
N THR A 103 -12.09 -5.64 1.89
CA THR A 103 -12.27 -5.92 0.45
C THR A 103 -12.57 -4.67 -0.38
N SER A 104 -12.97 -3.58 0.25
CA SER A 104 -13.43 -2.38 -0.45
C SER A 104 -12.32 -1.39 -0.75
N LEU A 105 -11.11 -1.62 -0.23
CA LEU A 105 -10.08 -0.60 -0.19
C LEU A 105 -8.86 -0.99 -1.02
N ARG A 106 -8.37 -0.03 -1.77
CA ARG A 106 -7.03 -0.06 -2.33
C ARG A 106 -6.03 0.22 -1.23
N GLN A 107 -4.86 -0.39 -1.33
CA GLN A 107 -3.79 -0.22 -0.36
C GLN A 107 -2.48 0.09 -1.06
N THR A 108 -1.64 0.88 -0.41
CA THR A 108 -0.26 1.10 -0.85
C THR A 108 0.70 0.52 0.18
N LEU A 109 1.58 -0.36 -0.30
CA LEU A 109 2.72 -0.89 0.45
C LEU A 109 3.91 0.03 0.20
N PHE A 110 4.41 0.65 1.26
CA PHE A 110 5.63 1.45 1.25
C PHE A 110 6.81 0.57 1.63
N VAL A 111 7.84 0.54 0.77
CA VAL A 111 9.12 -0.13 1.04
C VAL A 111 10.16 0.95 1.29
N THR A 112 10.65 1.09 2.54
CA THR A 112 11.44 2.26 2.94
C THR A 112 12.95 2.07 2.95
N ASP A 113 13.48 0.98 3.52
CA ASP A 113 14.94 0.78 3.64
C ASP A 113 15.42 -0.62 3.20
N GLY A 114 14.53 -1.39 2.58
CA GLY A 114 14.85 -2.75 2.13
C GLY A 114 15.08 -3.76 3.26
N LYS A 115 14.73 -3.41 4.49
CA LYS A 115 14.68 -4.32 5.65
C LYS A 115 13.24 -4.79 5.87
N ALA A 116 13.09 -6.01 6.39
CA ALA A 116 11.77 -6.63 6.59
C ALA A 116 10.86 -5.79 7.47
N ASP A 117 11.39 -5.16 8.50
CA ASP A 117 10.63 -4.39 9.48
C ASP A 117 10.32 -2.95 9.02
N ASP A 118 10.85 -2.53 7.87
CA ASP A 118 10.78 -1.14 7.41
C ASP A 118 9.70 -0.87 6.39
N ALA A 119 8.98 -1.88 5.92
CA ALA A 119 7.84 -1.65 5.08
C ALA A 119 6.54 -1.55 5.91
N PHE A 120 5.58 -0.80 5.39
CA PHE A 120 4.29 -0.57 6.04
C PHE A 120 3.21 -0.30 5.00
N ARG A 121 1.96 -0.29 5.43
CA ARG A 121 0.80 -0.09 4.56
C ARG A 121 0.02 1.15 4.91
N THR A 122 -0.57 1.73 3.88
CA THR A 122 -1.64 2.70 4.03
C THR A 122 -2.90 2.20 3.33
N THR A 123 -4.05 2.61 3.82
CA THR A 123 -5.32 2.41 3.14
C THR A 123 -5.59 3.62 2.25
N ASP A 124 -5.83 3.38 0.97
CA ASP A 124 -6.10 4.43 -0.01
C ASP A 124 -7.62 4.56 -0.16
N ILE A 125 -8.21 5.45 0.62
CA ILE A 125 -9.65 5.71 0.61
C ILE A 125 -9.93 6.77 -0.45
N PHE A 126 -10.80 6.45 -1.40
CA PHE A 126 -11.35 7.45 -2.30
C PHE A 126 -12.54 8.13 -1.63
N LYS A 127 -12.30 9.23 -0.96
CA LYS A 127 -13.36 10.00 -0.26
C LYS A 127 -14.07 11.01 -1.18
N THR A 128 -13.96 10.93 -2.49
CA THR A 128 -14.39 12.06 -3.32
C THR A 128 -15.54 11.71 -4.25
N ASP A 129 -16.62 12.44 -4.09
CA ASP A 129 -17.40 12.91 -5.23
C ASP A 129 -16.50 13.85 -6.05
N THR A 130 -15.80 13.29 -7.04
CA THR A 130 -14.85 14.02 -7.88
C THR A 130 -15.51 15.18 -8.62
N VAL A 131 -16.78 15.07 -8.95
CA VAL A 131 -17.56 16.12 -9.63
C VAL A 131 -17.70 17.32 -8.68
N LYS A 132 -18.11 17.08 -7.45
CA LYS A 132 -18.24 18.14 -6.45
C LYS A 132 -16.89 18.78 -6.11
N ALA A 133 -15.83 17.97 -5.92
CA ALA A 133 -14.49 18.49 -5.66
C ALA A 133 -13.97 19.37 -6.78
N THR A 134 -14.25 19.02 -8.05
CA THR A 134 -13.88 19.84 -9.20
C THR A 134 -14.66 21.16 -9.22
N GLN A 135 -15.97 21.12 -8.93
CA GLN A 135 -16.79 22.33 -8.84
C GLN A 135 -16.34 23.27 -7.70
N ASP A 136 -15.99 22.67 -6.54
CA ASP A 136 -15.54 23.42 -5.36
C ASP A 136 -14.06 23.84 -5.44
N SER A 137 -13.37 23.53 -6.55
CA SER A 137 -11.95 23.84 -6.75
C SER A 137 -11.04 23.22 -5.68
N THR A 138 -11.38 22.01 -5.25
CA THR A 138 -10.70 21.32 -4.16
C THR A 138 -9.95 20.08 -4.63
N CYS A 139 -8.97 19.64 -3.86
CA CYS A 139 -8.38 18.31 -3.88
C CYS A 139 -8.16 17.84 -2.44
N PHE A 140 -7.82 16.56 -2.29
CA PHE A 140 -7.51 16.00 -0.99
C PHE A 140 -6.06 15.57 -0.96
N ILE A 141 -5.35 15.95 0.10
CA ILE A 141 -3.95 15.60 0.28
C ILE A 141 -3.73 14.99 1.66
N ARG A 142 -2.77 14.08 1.76
CA ARG A 142 -2.28 13.53 3.02
C ARG A 142 -0.76 13.39 3.00
N LEU A 143 -0.15 13.38 4.18
CA LEU A 143 1.26 13.06 4.38
C LEU A 143 1.43 11.60 4.77
N VAL A 144 2.43 10.95 4.18
CA VAL A 144 2.98 9.67 4.62
C VAL A 144 4.46 9.88 4.95
N ASN A 145 4.85 9.62 6.19
CA ASN A 145 6.24 9.68 6.60
C ASN A 145 6.93 8.35 6.35
N SER A 146 7.56 8.24 5.18
CA SER A 146 8.32 7.04 4.76
C SER A 146 9.84 7.21 4.84
N SER A 147 10.33 8.25 5.53
CA SER A 147 11.76 8.54 5.69
C SER A 147 12.36 7.84 6.90
N PRO A 148 13.26 6.84 6.73
CA PRO A 148 13.94 6.17 7.83
C PRO A 148 14.75 7.17 8.68
N GLY A 149 14.63 7.02 10.00
CA GLY A 149 15.37 7.88 10.94
C GLY A 149 14.77 9.27 11.12
N SER A 150 13.63 9.59 10.49
CA SER A 150 12.93 10.83 10.76
C SER A 150 12.27 10.80 12.13
N GLY A 151 12.26 11.95 12.81
CA GLY A 151 11.28 12.24 13.86
C GLY A 151 9.87 12.43 13.27
N PRO A 152 8.89 12.82 14.12
CA PRO A 152 7.58 13.21 13.64
C PRO A 152 7.67 14.41 12.69
N LEU A 153 6.85 14.39 11.63
CA LEU A 153 6.83 15.41 10.58
C LEU A 153 5.51 16.16 10.55
N ASP A 154 5.60 17.45 10.22
CA ASP A 154 4.47 18.32 9.92
C ASP A 154 4.47 18.70 8.45
N MET A 155 3.30 18.91 7.87
CA MET A 155 3.14 19.38 6.49
C MET A 155 2.20 20.58 6.41
N THR A 156 2.61 21.60 5.65
CA THR A 156 1.75 22.71 5.27
C THR A 156 1.62 22.82 3.75
N PHE A 157 0.46 23.28 3.31
CA PHE A 157 0.17 23.62 1.93
C PHE A 157 -0.35 25.04 1.88
N GLY A 158 0.44 25.95 1.32
CA GLY A 158 0.24 27.39 1.46
C GLY A 158 0.29 27.79 2.94
N SER A 159 -0.77 28.44 3.40
CA SER A 159 -0.97 28.80 4.81
C SER A 159 -1.67 27.73 5.64
N THR A 160 -2.14 26.65 5.02
CA THR A 160 -2.94 25.60 5.67
C THR A 160 -2.05 24.50 6.23
N THR A 161 -2.17 24.19 7.52
CA THR A 161 -1.57 22.99 8.12
C THR A 161 -2.39 21.77 7.70
N ILE A 162 -1.73 20.85 7.02
CA ILE A 162 -2.35 19.60 6.51
C ILE A 162 -2.27 18.50 7.56
N SER A 163 -1.10 18.38 8.18
CA SER A 163 -0.86 17.36 9.19
C SER A 163 0.22 17.80 10.15
N SER A 164 0.19 17.27 11.37
CA SER A 164 1.19 17.51 12.39
C SER A 164 1.50 16.22 13.16
N GLY A 165 2.77 16.06 13.52
CA GLY A 165 3.22 14.97 14.38
C GLY A 165 3.19 13.57 13.73
N ILE A 166 3.32 13.46 12.41
CA ILE A 166 3.28 12.18 11.71
C ILE A 166 4.59 11.40 11.92
N PRO A 167 4.60 10.31 12.71
CA PRO A 167 5.80 9.55 13.00
C PRO A 167 6.27 8.76 11.78
N PHE A 168 7.50 8.28 11.79
CA PHE A 168 7.98 7.34 10.78
C PHE A 168 7.05 6.12 10.68
N LYS A 169 6.72 5.70 9.45
CA LYS A 169 5.70 4.70 9.08
C LYS A 169 4.27 5.12 9.39
N GLY A 170 4.07 6.37 9.81
CA GLY A 170 2.75 6.97 10.01
C GLY A 170 2.24 7.70 8.79
N TYR A 171 0.95 7.98 8.81
CA TYR A 171 0.28 8.79 7.79
C TYR A 171 -0.87 9.59 8.41
N SER A 172 -1.19 10.72 7.78
CA SER A 172 -2.34 11.54 8.16
C SER A 172 -3.61 11.06 7.44
N ASP A 173 -4.75 11.52 7.94
CA ASP A 173 -5.98 11.50 7.15
C ASP A 173 -5.85 12.41 5.93
N PHE A 174 -6.73 12.20 4.95
CA PHE A 174 -6.87 13.10 3.81
C PHE A 174 -7.52 14.41 4.25
N THR A 175 -6.84 15.52 4.01
CA THR A 175 -7.30 16.87 4.29
C THR A 175 -7.67 17.56 2.98
N MET A 176 -8.84 18.18 2.96
CA MET A 176 -9.32 18.95 1.82
C MET A 176 -8.56 20.28 1.74
N VAL A 177 -8.04 20.60 0.58
CA VAL A 177 -7.41 21.89 0.28
C VAL A 177 -8.13 22.58 -0.89
N ASN A 178 -8.27 23.89 -0.81
CA ASN A 178 -8.85 24.70 -1.87
C ASN A 178 -7.73 25.32 -2.70
N LEU A 179 -7.56 24.85 -3.94
CA LEU A 179 -6.44 25.23 -4.79
C LEU A 179 -6.46 26.69 -5.23
N TYR A 180 -7.61 27.35 -5.24
CA TYR A 180 -7.70 28.78 -5.61
C TYR A 180 -7.63 29.73 -4.42
N LYS A 181 -7.96 29.29 -3.23
CA LYS A 181 -7.87 30.07 -2.01
C LYS A 181 -6.43 30.11 -1.48
N ASP A 182 -5.75 28.96 -1.54
CA ASP A 182 -4.42 28.77 -0.99
C ASP A 182 -3.31 28.98 -2.03
N ALA A 183 -3.67 29.04 -3.34
CA ALA A 183 -2.77 29.38 -4.42
C ALA A 183 -2.96 30.86 -4.83
N SER A 184 -1.88 31.60 -4.96
CA SER A 184 -1.92 32.84 -5.73
C SER A 184 -2.41 32.47 -7.13
N LYS A 185 -3.53 32.97 -7.58
CA LYS A 185 -4.23 32.82 -8.91
C LYS A 185 -3.60 31.93 -10.02
N THR A 186 -2.42 31.38 -9.80
CA THR A 186 -1.63 30.54 -10.72
C THR A 186 -1.77 29.03 -10.48
N GLY A 187 -2.52 28.60 -9.45
CA GLY A 187 -2.63 27.18 -9.08
C GLY A 187 -1.35 26.59 -8.46
N VAL A 188 -0.31 27.40 -8.27
CA VAL A 188 0.97 26.99 -7.68
C VAL A 188 0.97 27.36 -6.21
N THR A 189 1.18 26.37 -5.36
CA THR A 189 1.19 26.57 -3.90
C THR A 189 2.45 25.97 -3.28
N ALA A 190 3.01 26.67 -2.30
CA ALA A 190 4.16 26.18 -1.57
C ALA A 190 3.77 25.00 -0.66
N LEU A 191 4.42 23.87 -0.86
CA LEU A 191 4.37 22.73 0.02
C LEU A 191 5.63 22.73 0.88
N LYS A 192 5.46 22.59 2.20
CA LYS A 192 6.58 22.55 3.14
C LYS A 192 6.45 21.36 4.09
N ILE A 193 7.58 20.73 4.36
CA ILE A 193 7.71 19.66 5.36
C ILE A 193 8.65 20.15 6.46
N PHE A 194 8.29 19.90 7.71
CA PHE A 194 9.06 20.31 8.89
C PHE A 194 9.28 19.11 9.81
N ASN A 195 10.32 19.15 10.63
CA ASN A 195 10.28 18.40 11.89
C ASN A 195 9.23 19.04 12.80
N THR A 196 8.44 18.21 13.47
CA THR A 196 7.41 18.70 14.42
C THR A 196 8.02 19.64 15.45
N GLY A 197 7.41 20.82 15.58
CA GLY A 197 7.88 21.87 16.48
C GLY A 197 9.02 22.73 15.91
N SER A 198 9.50 22.49 14.68
CA SER A 198 10.52 23.31 14.04
C SER A 198 9.89 24.44 13.23
N GLY A 199 10.45 25.64 13.32
CA GLY A 199 10.10 26.76 12.42
C GLY A 199 10.81 26.72 11.06
N THR A 200 11.84 25.88 10.91
CA THR A 200 12.62 25.77 9.67
C THR A 200 12.18 24.55 8.88
N PRO A 201 11.76 24.73 7.60
CA PRO A 201 11.36 23.59 6.78
C PRO A 201 12.56 22.71 6.40
N LEU A 202 12.35 21.40 6.42
CA LEU A 202 13.27 20.39 5.87
C LEU A 202 13.20 20.37 4.34
N PHE A 203 12.02 20.69 3.81
CA PHE A 203 11.74 20.68 2.38
C PHE A 203 10.76 21.80 2.06
N THR A 204 10.99 22.48 0.93
CA THR A 204 10.07 23.50 0.38
C THR A 204 10.08 23.37 -1.13
N ASP A 205 8.91 23.25 -1.72
CA ASP A 205 8.74 23.28 -3.16
C ASP A 205 7.40 23.91 -3.53
N SER A 206 7.30 24.34 -4.78
CA SER A 206 6.07 24.87 -5.35
C SER A 206 5.40 23.79 -6.19
N VAL A 207 4.20 23.37 -5.79
CA VAL A 207 3.51 22.27 -6.42
C VAL A 207 2.22 22.71 -7.10
N THR A 208 1.90 22.05 -8.22
CA THR A 208 0.63 22.21 -8.92
C THR A 208 -0.15 20.90 -8.78
N LEU A 209 -1.34 20.97 -8.20
CA LEU A 209 -2.23 19.83 -8.01
C LEU A 209 -3.44 19.93 -8.96
N THR A 210 -3.95 18.79 -9.37
CA THR A 210 -5.13 18.71 -10.24
C THR A 210 -6.40 18.67 -9.39
N LEU A 211 -7.38 19.48 -9.77
CA LEU A 211 -8.71 19.48 -9.13
C LEU A 211 -9.36 18.11 -9.14
N GLY A 212 -10.05 17.78 -8.07
CA GLY A 212 -10.78 16.54 -7.93
C GLY A 212 -9.90 15.30 -7.72
N THR A 213 -8.58 15.46 -7.66
CA THR A 213 -7.63 14.36 -7.46
C THR A 213 -7.22 14.27 -5.99
N ASN A 214 -7.11 13.03 -5.48
CA ASN A 214 -6.55 12.79 -4.16
C ASN A 214 -5.06 12.50 -4.29
N TYR A 215 -4.23 13.11 -3.45
CA TYR A 215 -2.79 12.90 -3.47
C TYR A 215 -2.27 12.35 -2.16
N THR A 216 -1.48 11.32 -2.25
CA THR A 216 -0.58 10.90 -1.16
C THR A 216 0.78 11.53 -1.42
N ILE A 217 1.18 12.42 -0.52
CA ILE A 217 2.51 13.03 -0.47
C ILE A 217 3.34 12.18 0.47
N TYR A 218 4.49 11.73 0.05
CA TYR A 218 5.34 10.85 0.85
C TYR A 218 6.79 11.33 0.85
N THR A 219 7.47 11.10 1.97
CA THR A 219 8.87 11.51 2.14
C THR A 219 9.83 10.43 1.68
N LEU A 220 10.98 10.82 1.16
CA LEU A 220 12.04 9.97 0.65
C LEU A 220 13.38 10.35 1.30
N GLY A 221 14.27 9.38 1.44
CA GLY A 221 15.60 9.60 2.00
C GLY A 221 15.59 9.94 3.49
N THR A 222 16.71 10.41 4.00
CA THR A 222 16.88 10.77 5.41
C THR A 222 16.81 12.28 5.60
N PRO A 223 15.99 12.80 6.53
CA PRO A 223 15.91 14.22 6.83
C PRO A 223 17.26 14.85 7.16
N GLY A 224 17.50 16.06 6.64
CA GLY A 224 18.76 16.78 6.84
C GLY A 224 19.91 16.34 5.93
N THR A 225 19.67 15.42 5.00
CA THR A 225 20.62 15.04 3.96
C THR A 225 20.20 15.58 2.59
N ALA A 226 21.13 15.66 1.64
CA ALA A 226 20.84 16.05 0.26
C ALA A 226 19.90 15.06 -0.47
N GLY A 227 19.73 13.86 0.07
CA GLY A 227 18.81 12.86 -0.47
C GLY A 227 17.37 12.95 0.07
N PHE A 228 17.09 13.85 1.01
CA PHE A 228 15.73 14.07 1.50
C PHE A 228 14.88 14.76 0.44
N ASN A 229 13.78 14.17 0.08
CA ASN A 229 12.89 14.64 -0.95
C ASN A 229 11.45 14.21 -0.67
N ILE A 230 10.52 14.61 -1.51
CA ILE A 230 9.14 14.15 -1.48
C ILE A 230 8.71 13.55 -2.81
N GLY A 231 7.74 12.68 -2.76
CA GLY A 231 7.05 12.16 -3.94
C GLY A 231 5.55 12.41 -3.87
N PHE A 232 4.91 12.34 -5.03
CA PHE A 232 3.47 12.54 -5.20
C PHE A 232 2.86 11.30 -5.84
N LYS A 233 1.89 10.70 -5.19
CA LYS A 233 1.10 9.61 -5.74
C LYS A 233 -0.35 10.05 -5.87
N PRO A 234 -0.91 10.19 -7.09
CA PRO A 234 -2.35 10.32 -7.26
C PRO A 234 -3.04 9.01 -6.87
N ASN A 235 -4.20 9.11 -6.23
CA ASN A 235 -4.99 7.95 -5.77
C ASN A 235 -6.25 7.79 -6.59
#